data_46750c8e055f76e59603f30fcb740f13
#
_entry.id   46750c8e055f76e59603f30fcb740f13
#
_cell.length_a   1.000
_cell.length_b   1.000
_cell.length_c   1.000
_cell.angle_alpha   90.00
_cell.angle_beta   90.00
_cell.angle_gamma   90.00
#
_symmetry.space_group_name_H-M   'P 1'
#
loop_
_entity.id
_entity.type
_entity.pdbx_description
1 polymer ?
#
loop_
_entity_poly.entity_id
_entity_poly.type
_entity_poly.pdbx_seq_one_letter_code
_entity_poly.pdbx_strand_id
1 'polypeptide(L)'
;MRFPTQKEPKIVYGGDYNPEQWEESTWEEDMRLLKLAGVDILTLNVFSWASLQKNDEVYDFSRLDRIMELVKKHGFFVCLATSTGAHPAWMARKYPDILRTDFEGRKRKFGSRHNSCPNSPTYRKYSVLLAGKLAERYKTYDNITAWHISNEYGGACYCENCEKAFRVWLKKKYKTIEEVNRVWDTAFWGHTFYDFDEIVVPNLLSEHYSENGTAFQGISLDYARFNSDSILECYKLEY
;
A
#
# COMPACT_ATOMS: atom_id res chain seq x y z
N MET A 1 -0.18 -16.90 18.81
CA MET A 1 1.07 -16.15 18.58
C MET A 1 1.47 -15.46 19.86
N ARG A 2 2.68 -15.66 20.37
CA ARG A 2 3.16 -14.98 21.59
C ARG A 2 4.21 -13.98 21.18
N PHE A 3 3.97 -12.71 21.46
CA PHE A 3 4.96 -11.66 21.22
C PHE A 3 6.24 -11.96 22.02
N PRO A 4 7.46 -11.74 21.49
CA PRO A 4 8.72 -12.05 22.18
C PRO A 4 8.80 -11.49 23.61
N THR A 5 8.27 -10.28 23.80
CA THR A 5 8.24 -9.57 25.09
C THR A 5 7.33 -10.19 26.16
N GLN A 6 6.48 -11.18 25.80
CA GLN A 6 5.66 -11.90 26.79
C GLN A 6 6.42 -13.00 27.55
N LYS A 7 7.52 -13.50 26.97
CA LYS A 7 8.36 -14.51 27.62
C LYS A 7 9.50 -13.89 28.42
N GLU A 8 10.06 -12.80 27.91
CA GLU A 8 11.12 -12.02 28.56
C GLU A 8 10.87 -10.55 28.32
N PRO A 9 10.56 -9.76 29.36
CA PRO A 9 10.33 -8.32 29.21
C PRO A 9 11.63 -7.64 28.76
N LYS A 10 11.77 -7.40 27.47
CA LYS A 10 12.90 -6.68 26.89
C LYS A 10 12.45 -5.86 25.69
N ILE A 11 13.26 -4.88 25.34
CA ILE A 11 13.13 -4.18 24.09
C ILE A 11 13.57 -5.12 22.98
N VAL A 12 12.72 -5.38 22.01
CA VAL A 12 13.02 -6.18 20.81
C VAL A 12 13.77 -5.29 19.83
N TYR A 13 14.95 -5.73 19.42
CA TYR A 13 15.84 -5.00 18.53
C TYR A 13 15.93 -5.68 17.16
N GLY A 14 15.79 -4.90 16.07
CA GLY A 14 15.89 -5.41 14.71
C GLY A 14 15.53 -4.38 13.65
N GLY A 15 15.45 -4.82 12.42
CA GLY A 15 15.14 -3.97 11.28
C GLY A 15 14.86 -4.77 10.01
N ASP A 16 14.76 -4.05 8.88
CA ASP A 16 14.56 -4.67 7.58
C ASP A 16 15.80 -5.44 7.14
N TYR A 17 15.56 -6.66 6.66
CA TYR A 17 16.58 -7.48 6.05
C TYR A 17 16.05 -8.00 4.71
N ASN A 18 16.76 -7.69 3.63
CA ASN A 18 16.35 -7.97 2.25
C ASN A 18 17.37 -8.92 1.57
N PRO A 19 17.47 -10.19 2.01
CA PRO A 19 18.44 -11.16 1.50
C PRO A 19 18.21 -11.50 0.03
N GLU A 20 17.03 -11.21 -0.50
CA GLU A 20 16.73 -11.38 -1.91
C GLU A 20 17.56 -10.47 -2.83
N GLN A 21 18.23 -9.46 -2.32
CA GLN A 21 19.13 -8.58 -3.06
C GLN A 21 20.56 -9.15 -3.20
N TRP A 22 20.87 -10.21 -2.47
CA TRP A 22 22.22 -10.77 -2.37
C TRP A 22 22.29 -12.20 -2.84
N GLU A 23 23.51 -12.66 -3.11
CA GLU A 23 23.77 -14.08 -3.39
C GLU A 23 23.48 -14.93 -2.14
N GLU A 24 22.88 -16.09 -2.34
CA GLU A 24 22.49 -16.99 -1.26
C GLU A 24 23.67 -17.44 -0.40
N SER A 25 24.89 -17.48 -0.99
CA SER A 25 26.13 -17.80 -0.30
C SER A 25 26.51 -16.82 0.82
N THR A 26 25.97 -15.61 0.83
CA THR A 26 26.23 -14.60 1.88
C THR A 26 25.32 -14.74 3.09
N TRP A 27 24.19 -15.40 2.98
CA TRP A 27 23.13 -15.39 3.99
C TRP A 27 23.54 -15.99 5.34
N GLU A 28 24.34 -17.05 5.36
CA GLU A 28 24.82 -17.65 6.62
C GLU A 28 25.75 -16.69 7.39
N GLU A 29 26.58 -15.92 6.68
CA GLU A 29 27.42 -14.90 7.30
C GLU A 29 26.59 -13.71 7.80
N ASP A 30 25.55 -13.32 7.05
CA ASP A 30 24.61 -12.31 7.51
C ASP A 30 23.94 -12.72 8.82
N MET A 31 23.48 -13.98 8.93
CA MET A 31 22.90 -14.50 10.17
C MET A 31 23.88 -14.44 11.33
N ARG A 32 25.16 -14.79 11.09
CA ARG A 32 26.21 -14.68 12.10
C ARG A 32 26.42 -13.25 12.57
N LEU A 33 26.49 -12.29 11.64
CA LEU A 33 26.68 -10.87 11.95
C LEU A 33 25.48 -10.27 12.68
N LEU A 34 24.26 -10.59 12.26
CA LEU A 34 23.02 -10.17 12.91
C LEU A 34 22.95 -10.68 14.37
N LYS A 35 23.38 -11.92 14.62
CA LYS A 35 23.49 -12.46 15.99
C LYS A 35 24.53 -11.71 16.82
N LEU A 36 25.70 -11.44 16.26
CA LEU A 36 26.74 -10.68 16.91
C LEU A 36 26.28 -9.24 17.26
N ALA A 37 25.48 -8.64 16.39
CA ALA A 37 24.86 -7.32 16.62
C ALA A 37 23.72 -7.35 17.65
N GLY A 38 23.31 -8.51 18.16
CA GLY A 38 22.23 -8.63 19.13
C GLY A 38 20.83 -8.44 18.55
N VAL A 39 20.66 -8.69 17.26
CA VAL A 39 19.35 -8.63 16.59
C VAL A 39 18.43 -9.74 17.07
N ASP A 40 17.19 -9.42 17.33
CA ASP A 40 16.14 -10.34 17.76
C ASP A 40 15.11 -10.65 16.66
N ILE A 41 14.74 -9.62 15.87
CA ILE A 41 13.66 -9.69 14.87
C ILE A 41 14.10 -9.11 13.53
N LEU A 42 13.66 -9.75 12.46
CA LEU A 42 13.91 -9.30 11.08
C LEU A 42 12.58 -9.02 10.38
N THR A 43 12.45 -7.84 9.76
CA THR A 43 11.37 -7.57 8.82
C THR A 43 11.80 -8.09 7.45
N LEU A 44 11.03 -9.03 6.90
CA LEU A 44 11.36 -9.74 5.66
C LEU A 44 10.32 -9.46 4.58
N ASN A 45 10.74 -9.56 3.31
CA ASN A 45 9.82 -9.61 2.16
C ASN A 45 9.09 -8.30 1.86
N VAL A 46 9.62 -7.13 2.24
CA VAL A 46 8.90 -5.85 2.18
C VAL A 46 8.50 -5.46 0.76
N PHE A 47 9.37 -5.68 -0.24
CA PHE A 47 9.15 -5.26 -1.63
C PHE A 47 9.29 -6.40 -2.65
N SER A 48 9.10 -7.64 -2.25
CA SER A 48 9.40 -8.83 -3.05
C SER A 48 8.26 -9.31 -3.95
N TRP A 49 7.15 -8.56 -4.12
CA TRP A 49 5.99 -9.01 -4.90
C TRP A 49 6.37 -9.54 -6.29
N ALA A 50 7.25 -8.83 -7.01
CA ALA A 50 7.66 -9.22 -8.35
C ALA A 50 8.38 -10.58 -8.40
N SER A 51 9.11 -10.96 -7.35
CA SER A 51 9.75 -12.27 -7.25
C SER A 51 8.77 -13.38 -6.84
N LEU A 52 7.75 -13.03 -6.05
CA LEU A 52 6.74 -13.97 -5.57
C LEU A 52 5.67 -14.30 -6.60
N GLN A 53 5.36 -13.37 -7.51
CA GLN A 53 4.29 -13.53 -8.48
C GLN A 53 4.76 -13.12 -9.88
N LYS A 54 4.94 -14.12 -10.75
CA LYS A 54 5.48 -13.95 -12.11
C LYS A 54 4.43 -13.49 -13.14
N ASN A 55 3.16 -13.80 -12.89
CA ASN A 55 1.99 -13.39 -13.67
C ASN A 55 0.72 -13.57 -12.84
N ASP A 56 -0.46 -13.47 -13.45
CA ASP A 56 -1.75 -13.57 -12.75
C ASP A 56 -1.92 -14.83 -11.91
N GLU A 57 -1.38 -15.95 -12.35
CA GLU A 57 -1.66 -17.28 -11.80
C GLU A 57 -0.44 -17.91 -11.13
N VAL A 58 0.78 -17.54 -11.56
CA VAL A 58 2.01 -18.21 -11.16
C VAL A 58 2.67 -17.50 -9.99
N TYR A 59 2.71 -18.20 -8.86
CA TYR A 59 3.38 -17.79 -7.64
C TYR A 59 4.59 -18.70 -7.37
N ASP A 60 5.68 -18.13 -6.89
CA ASP A 60 6.91 -18.84 -6.55
C ASP A 60 7.44 -18.33 -5.19
N PHE A 61 7.24 -19.10 -4.16
CA PHE A 61 7.70 -18.81 -2.80
C PHE A 61 9.02 -19.48 -2.43
N SER A 62 9.62 -20.23 -3.35
CA SER A 62 10.76 -21.09 -3.07
C SER A 62 11.96 -20.37 -2.44
N ARG A 63 12.24 -19.14 -2.89
CA ARG A 63 13.30 -18.32 -2.31
C ARG A 63 12.93 -17.83 -0.91
N LEU A 64 11.71 -17.35 -0.73
CA LEU A 64 11.23 -16.90 0.57
C LEU A 64 11.18 -18.07 1.58
N ASP A 65 10.81 -19.28 1.14
CA ASP A 65 10.84 -20.46 1.99
C ASP A 65 12.23 -20.71 2.55
N ARG A 66 13.28 -20.68 1.71
CA ARG A 66 14.66 -20.87 2.16
C ARG A 66 15.11 -19.77 3.14
N ILE A 67 14.71 -18.52 2.89
CA ILE A 67 14.99 -17.40 3.80
C ILE A 67 14.31 -17.65 5.15
N MET A 68 13.03 -18.02 5.16
CA MET A 68 12.26 -18.27 6.37
C MET A 68 12.83 -19.44 7.19
N GLU A 69 13.24 -20.55 6.54
CA GLU A 69 13.89 -21.68 7.19
C GLU A 69 15.25 -21.28 7.79
N LEU A 70 16.06 -20.51 7.06
CA LEU A 70 17.34 -20.02 7.54
C LEU A 70 17.18 -19.13 8.80
N VAL A 71 16.29 -18.15 8.73
CA VAL A 71 16.00 -17.23 9.83
C VAL A 71 15.48 -17.97 11.05
N LYS A 72 14.61 -18.99 10.85
CA LYS A 72 14.10 -19.87 11.91
C LYS A 72 15.21 -20.71 12.51
N LYS A 73 16.08 -21.33 11.70
CA LYS A 73 17.25 -22.12 12.12
C LYS A 73 18.16 -21.33 13.06
N HIS A 74 18.36 -20.04 12.76
CA HIS A 74 19.19 -19.15 13.57
C HIS A 74 18.43 -18.50 14.74
N GLY A 75 17.15 -18.83 14.95
CA GLY A 75 16.36 -18.42 16.11
C GLY A 75 16.02 -16.93 16.14
N PHE A 76 15.83 -16.30 14.96
CA PHE A 76 15.28 -14.96 14.86
C PHE A 76 13.76 -14.97 14.82
N PHE A 77 13.14 -13.97 15.40
CA PHE A 77 11.75 -13.65 15.14
C PHE A 77 11.59 -12.93 13.80
N VAL A 78 10.38 -12.97 13.27
CA VAL A 78 10.06 -12.40 11.96
C VAL A 78 8.86 -11.46 12.06
N CYS A 79 9.01 -10.29 11.46
CA CYS A 79 7.92 -9.45 10.99
C CYS A 79 7.78 -9.71 9.49
N LEU A 80 6.78 -10.50 9.07
CA LEU A 80 6.64 -10.88 7.66
C LEU A 80 5.79 -9.85 6.91
N ALA A 81 6.34 -9.30 5.81
CA ALA A 81 5.65 -8.29 5.02
C ALA A 81 4.77 -8.89 3.92
N THR A 82 3.66 -8.22 3.60
CA THR A 82 2.75 -8.61 2.51
C THR A 82 3.32 -8.31 1.11
N SER A 83 4.41 -7.56 1.01
CA SER A 83 5.08 -7.13 -0.23
C SER A 83 4.29 -6.16 -1.12
N THR A 84 3.09 -5.78 -0.74
CA THR A 84 2.13 -5.10 -1.62
C THR A 84 2.45 -3.64 -1.90
N GLY A 85 3.45 -3.06 -1.21
CA GLY A 85 3.91 -1.69 -1.45
C GLY A 85 4.56 -1.45 -2.83
N ALA A 86 4.98 -2.51 -3.54
CA ALA A 86 5.67 -2.42 -4.83
C ALA A 86 5.14 -3.46 -5.83
N HIS A 87 4.18 -3.06 -6.65
CA HIS A 87 3.58 -3.96 -7.64
C HIS A 87 4.53 -4.37 -8.77
N PRO A 88 4.41 -5.59 -9.32
CA PRO A 88 5.24 -6.08 -10.40
C PRO A 88 5.05 -5.33 -11.73
N ALA A 89 6.10 -5.28 -12.54
CA ALA A 89 6.08 -4.66 -13.88
C ALA A 89 5.03 -5.29 -14.81
N TRP A 90 4.85 -6.61 -14.76
CA TRP A 90 3.85 -7.31 -15.58
C TRP A 90 2.42 -6.83 -15.25
N MET A 91 2.14 -6.54 -13.97
CA MET A 91 0.83 -6.06 -13.52
C MET A 91 0.57 -4.65 -14.04
N ALA A 92 1.54 -3.75 -13.95
CA ALA A 92 1.44 -2.40 -14.53
C ALA A 92 1.21 -2.41 -16.05
N ARG A 93 1.83 -3.36 -16.75
CA ARG A 93 1.66 -3.54 -18.21
C ARG A 93 0.28 -4.07 -18.58
N LYS A 94 -0.20 -5.10 -17.86
CA LYS A 94 -1.47 -5.77 -18.16
C LYS A 94 -2.68 -4.99 -17.67
N TYR A 95 -2.53 -4.32 -16.54
CA TYR A 95 -3.59 -3.63 -15.81
C TYR A 95 -3.20 -2.18 -15.49
N PRO A 96 -3.16 -1.28 -16.50
CA PRO A 96 -2.72 0.11 -16.28
C PRO A 96 -3.62 0.94 -15.37
N ASP A 97 -4.81 0.42 -14.99
CA ASP A 97 -5.71 1.01 -14.00
C ASP A 97 -5.11 1.02 -12.57
N ILE A 98 -4.11 0.13 -12.31
CA ILE A 98 -3.43 0.11 -11.01
C ILE A 98 -2.50 1.31 -10.81
N LEU A 99 -2.10 1.98 -11.89
CA LEU A 99 -1.07 3.00 -11.82
C LEU A 99 -1.62 4.31 -11.23
N ARG A 100 -0.92 4.83 -10.23
CA ARG A 100 -1.21 6.12 -9.61
C ARG A 100 -1.04 7.26 -10.62
N THR A 101 -1.92 8.25 -10.55
CA THR A 101 -1.76 9.53 -11.23
C THR A 101 -1.41 10.58 -10.18
N ASP A 102 -0.37 11.36 -10.45
CA ASP A 102 0.07 12.44 -9.56
C ASP A 102 -0.79 13.71 -9.70
N PHE A 103 -0.49 14.72 -8.88
CA PHE A 103 -1.23 15.98 -8.86
C PHE A 103 -1.19 16.72 -10.20
N GLU A 104 -0.10 16.60 -10.95
CA GLU A 104 0.09 17.19 -12.27
C GLU A 104 -0.62 16.41 -13.40
N GLY A 105 -1.33 15.34 -13.07
CA GLY A 105 -2.07 14.51 -14.04
C GLY A 105 -1.19 13.47 -14.75
N ARG A 106 0.06 13.29 -14.34
CA ARG A 106 0.97 12.30 -14.94
C ARG A 106 0.75 10.92 -14.33
N LYS A 107 0.46 9.94 -15.18
CA LYS A 107 0.37 8.54 -14.75
C LYS A 107 1.76 8.00 -14.43
N ARG A 108 1.94 7.51 -13.21
CA ARG A 108 3.19 6.88 -12.75
C ARG A 108 3.47 5.58 -13.51
N LYS A 109 4.72 5.11 -13.42
CA LYS A 109 5.14 3.81 -13.92
C LYS A 109 5.35 2.85 -12.76
N PHE A 110 5.72 1.59 -13.06
CA PHE A 110 6.18 0.65 -12.04
C PHE A 110 7.59 1.00 -11.55
N GLY A 111 8.02 0.32 -10.51
CA GLY A 111 9.33 0.50 -9.88
C GLY A 111 9.27 1.37 -8.63
N SER A 112 10.18 1.11 -7.67
CA SER A 112 10.11 1.67 -6.34
C SER A 112 8.77 1.37 -5.67
N ARG A 113 8.35 2.16 -4.69
CA ARG A 113 7.12 1.94 -3.90
C ARG A 113 6.05 3.00 -4.14
N HIS A 114 4.80 2.71 -3.76
CA HIS A 114 3.66 3.65 -3.76
C HIS A 114 3.25 4.18 -5.14
N ASN A 115 3.42 3.38 -6.18
CA ASN A 115 2.96 3.72 -7.52
C ASN A 115 1.60 3.09 -7.88
N SER A 116 0.94 2.45 -6.90
CA SER A 116 -0.39 1.86 -7.07
C SER A 116 -1.50 2.80 -6.60
N CYS A 117 -2.63 2.76 -7.30
CA CYS A 117 -3.84 3.46 -6.92
C CYS A 117 -4.59 2.68 -5.83
N PRO A 118 -4.87 3.24 -4.64
CA PRO A 118 -5.58 2.54 -3.58
C PRO A 118 -7.06 2.26 -3.92
N ASN A 119 -7.61 2.90 -4.95
CA ASN A 119 -8.98 2.70 -5.45
C ASN A 119 -9.04 1.82 -6.71
N SER A 120 -7.91 1.28 -7.21
CA SER A 120 -7.94 0.31 -8.30
C SER A 120 -8.53 -1.02 -7.82
N PRO A 121 -9.61 -1.52 -8.43
CA PRO A 121 -10.15 -2.83 -8.11
C PRO A 121 -9.14 -3.95 -8.36
N THR A 122 -8.34 -3.79 -9.42
CA THR A 122 -7.29 -4.75 -9.78
C THR A 122 -6.19 -4.81 -8.73
N TYR A 123 -5.68 -3.67 -8.30
CA TYR A 123 -4.66 -3.63 -7.23
C TYR A 123 -5.19 -4.25 -5.94
N ARG A 124 -6.37 -3.84 -5.48
CA ARG A 124 -7.02 -4.42 -4.29
C ARG A 124 -7.18 -5.93 -4.38
N LYS A 125 -7.63 -6.44 -5.53
CA LYS A 125 -7.78 -7.88 -5.75
C LYS A 125 -6.46 -8.63 -5.57
N TYR A 126 -5.41 -8.17 -6.24
CA TYR A 126 -4.13 -8.90 -6.23
C TYR A 126 -3.35 -8.73 -4.92
N SER A 127 -3.45 -7.59 -4.26
CA SER A 127 -2.84 -7.40 -2.94
C SER A 127 -3.45 -8.34 -1.89
N VAL A 128 -4.77 -8.45 -1.85
CA VAL A 128 -5.49 -9.39 -0.97
C VAL A 128 -5.14 -10.85 -1.29
N LEU A 129 -5.07 -11.21 -2.58
CA LEU A 129 -4.70 -12.58 -2.98
C LEU A 129 -3.28 -12.93 -2.55
N LEU A 130 -2.33 -12.02 -2.68
CA LEU A 130 -0.95 -12.25 -2.24
C LEU A 130 -0.86 -12.36 -0.72
N ALA A 131 -1.46 -11.41 0.00
CA ALA A 131 -1.50 -11.43 1.46
C ALA A 131 -2.10 -12.73 2.01
N GLY A 132 -3.22 -13.17 1.45
CA GLY A 132 -3.87 -14.44 1.81
C GLY A 132 -2.99 -15.67 1.53
N LYS A 133 -2.28 -15.69 0.40
CA LYS A 133 -1.34 -16.80 0.07
C LYS A 133 -0.15 -16.83 1.03
N LEU A 134 0.40 -15.68 1.39
CA LEU A 134 1.48 -15.58 2.38
C LEU A 134 1.00 -16.05 3.76
N ALA A 135 -0.17 -15.57 4.19
CA ALA A 135 -0.74 -15.96 5.47
C ALA A 135 -1.00 -17.48 5.54
N GLU A 136 -1.62 -18.06 4.51
CA GLU A 136 -1.88 -19.51 4.47
C GLU A 136 -0.59 -20.33 4.46
N ARG A 137 0.43 -19.90 3.69
CA ARG A 137 1.69 -20.62 3.58
C ARG A 137 2.48 -20.64 4.87
N TYR A 138 2.55 -19.51 5.56
CA TYR A 138 3.42 -19.34 6.73
C TYR A 138 2.68 -19.39 8.07
N LYS A 139 1.40 -19.74 8.12
CA LYS A 139 0.59 -19.81 9.36
C LYS A 139 1.14 -20.72 10.45
N THR A 140 1.97 -21.70 10.10
CA THR A 140 2.56 -22.66 11.03
C THR A 140 3.94 -22.25 11.56
N TYR A 141 4.49 -21.14 11.06
CA TYR A 141 5.78 -20.63 11.52
C TYR A 141 5.60 -19.90 12.86
N ASP A 142 6.13 -20.54 13.92
CA ASP A 142 6.00 -20.07 15.30
C ASP A 142 6.89 -18.86 15.64
N ASN A 143 7.86 -18.56 14.78
CA ASN A 143 8.75 -17.41 14.88
C ASN A 143 8.21 -16.14 14.17
N ILE A 144 7.09 -16.20 13.44
CA ILE A 144 6.41 -15.01 12.95
C ILE A 144 5.65 -14.39 14.13
N THR A 145 6.02 -13.17 14.51
CA THR A 145 5.44 -12.46 15.65
C THR A 145 4.64 -11.21 15.25
N ALA A 146 4.83 -10.73 14.03
CA ALA A 146 4.13 -9.59 13.47
C ALA A 146 3.97 -9.72 11.96
N TRP A 147 3.01 -8.99 11.41
CA TRP A 147 2.83 -8.77 9.98
C TRP A 147 3.07 -7.30 9.65
N HIS A 148 3.85 -7.06 8.59
CA HIS A 148 4.06 -5.74 8.02
C HIS A 148 3.13 -5.57 6.81
N ILE A 149 2.01 -4.90 7.02
CA ILE A 149 0.99 -4.71 5.97
C ILE A 149 1.42 -3.60 5.04
N SER A 150 1.65 -3.92 3.76
CA SER A 150 2.15 -2.99 2.74
C SER A 150 3.44 -2.26 3.20
N ASN A 151 3.52 -0.94 3.12
CA ASN A 151 4.63 -0.12 3.62
C ASN A 151 4.27 1.36 3.57
N GLU A 152 4.70 2.17 4.57
CA GLU A 152 4.66 3.64 4.58
C GLU A 152 3.41 4.25 3.91
N TYR A 153 2.24 4.05 4.50
CA TYR A 153 0.96 4.48 3.92
C TYR A 153 0.97 5.97 3.61
N GLY A 154 0.82 6.33 2.33
CA GLY A 154 0.85 7.73 1.97
C GLY A 154 0.72 8.03 0.48
N GLY A 155 0.79 9.31 0.18
CA GLY A 155 0.63 9.86 -1.15
C GLY A 155 -0.83 9.88 -1.63
N ALA A 156 -1.17 10.85 -2.46
CA ALA A 156 -2.48 10.96 -3.10
C ALA A 156 -2.45 10.38 -4.52
N CYS A 157 -3.60 9.95 -5.01
CA CYS A 157 -3.78 9.50 -6.39
C CYS A 157 -4.98 10.26 -6.99
N TYR A 158 -4.81 10.80 -8.18
CA TYR A 158 -5.77 11.65 -8.86
C TYR A 158 -6.26 11.04 -10.18
N CYS A 159 -6.37 9.71 -10.24
CA CYS A 159 -6.83 8.99 -11.44
C CYS A 159 -8.34 8.83 -11.48
N GLU A 160 -8.85 8.33 -12.60
CA GLU A 160 -10.27 8.06 -12.81
C GLU A 160 -10.90 7.12 -11.76
N ASN A 161 -10.17 6.13 -11.24
CA ASN A 161 -10.68 5.28 -10.17
C ASN A 161 -10.89 6.08 -8.87
N CYS A 162 -9.97 7.00 -8.57
CA CYS A 162 -10.12 7.90 -7.43
C CYS A 162 -11.27 8.87 -7.62
N GLU A 163 -11.48 9.40 -8.84
CA GLU A 163 -12.59 10.29 -9.15
C GLU A 163 -13.94 9.60 -8.93
N LYS A 164 -14.11 8.39 -9.49
CA LYS A 164 -15.33 7.59 -9.29
C LYS A 164 -15.56 7.29 -7.80
N ALA A 165 -14.53 6.89 -7.09
CA ALA A 165 -14.64 6.60 -5.67
C ALA A 165 -14.92 7.85 -4.82
N PHE A 166 -14.36 9.00 -5.19
CA PHE A 166 -14.61 10.27 -4.52
C PHE A 166 -16.07 10.72 -4.67
N ARG A 167 -16.65 10.59 -5.86
CA ARG A 167 -18.08 10.85 -6.08
C ARG A 167 -18.98 9.99 -5.18
N VAL A 168 -18.66 8.70 -5.03
CA VAL A 168 -19.38 7.79 -4.13
C VAL A 168 -19.22 8.23 -2.66
N TRP A 169 -18.00 8.61 -2.27
CA TRP A 169 -17.72 9.09 -0.92
C TRP A 169 -18.48 10.40 -0.60
N LEU A 170 -18.52 11.34 -1.54
CA LEU A 170 -19.29 12.59 -1.41
C LEU A 170 -20.78 12.32 -1.30
N LYS A 171 -21.32 11.42 -2.14
CA LYS A 171 -22.73 11.03 -2.07
C LYS A 171 -23.10 10.40 -0.72
N LYS A 172 -22.20 9.60 -0.16
CA LYS A 172 -22.38 9.04 1.19
C LYS A 172 -22.36 10.14 2.26
N LYS A 173 -21.48 11.13 2.14
CA LYS A 173 -21.30 12.21 3.11
C LYS A 173 -22.43 13.24 3.07
N TYR A 174 -22.75 13.76 1.88
CA TYR A 174 -23.64 14.90 1.69
C TYR A 174 -25.06 14.54 1.31
N LYS A 175 -25.31 13.34 0.81
CA LYS A 175 -26.60 12.80 0.34
C LYS A 175 -27.12 13.43 -0.95
N THR A 176 -27.10 14.75 -1.09
CA THR A 176 -27.59 15.46 -2.28
C THR A 176 -26.52 16.40 -2.83
N ILE A 177 -26.65 16.74 -4.10
CA ILE A 177 -25.71 17.65 -4.77
C ILE A 177 -25.89 19.11 -4.31
N GLU A 178 -27.12 19.48 -3.94
CA GLU A 178 -27.43 20.80 -3.39
C GLU A 178 -26.71 21.02 -2.06
N GLU A 179 -26.58 19.98 -1.24
CA GLU A 179 -25.83 20.06 0.02
C GLU A 179 -24.31 20.19 -0.23
N VAL A 180 -23.77 19.54 -1.26
CA VAL A 180 -22.38 19.78 -1.70
C VAL A 180 -22.21 21.25 -2.09
N ASN A 181 -23.07 21.76 -2.97
CA ASN A 181 -23.02 23.14 -3.42
C ASN A 181 -23.10 24.14 -2.26
N ARG A 182 -24.00 23.88 -1.31
CA ARG A 182 -24.15 24.72 -0.12
C ARG A 182 -22.91 24.74 0.76
N VAL A 183 -22.32 23.57 1.03
CA VAL A 183 -21.16 23.42 1.94
C VAL A 183 -19.87 23.92 1.31
N TRP A 184 -19.71 23.71 0.00
CA TRP A 184 -18.54 24.15 -0.73
C TRP A 184 -18.63 25.59 -1.25
N ASP A 185 -19.80 26.23 -1.12
CA ASP A 185 -20.08 27.58 -1.63
C ASP A 185 -19.77 27.73 -3.13
N THR A 186 -20.46 26.93 -3.95
CA THR A 186 -20.12 26.73 -5.36
C THR A 186 -20.78 27.74 -6.31
N ALA A 187 -21.36 28.80 -5.82
CA ALA A 187 -22.20 29.71 -6.63
C ALA A 187 -21.43 30.58 -7.64
N PHE A 188 -20.10 30.47 -7.72
CA PHE A 188 -19.25 31.35 -8.51
C PHE A 188 -18.26 30.58 -9.40
N TRP A 189 -17.72 31.19 -10.43
CA TRP A 189 -16.70 30.62 -11.33
C TRP A 189 -17.09 29.30 -12.04
N GLY A 190 -18.38 29.05 -12.24
CA GLY A 190 -18.85 27.80 -12.85
C GLY A 190 -18.68 26.57 -11.97
N HIS A 191 -18.56 26.75 -10.66
CA HIS A 191 -18.37 25.66 -9.69
C HIS A 191 -19.68 24.99 -9.24
N THR A 192 -20.86 25.50 -9.62
CA THR A 192 -22.14 24.89 -9.26
C THR A 192 -22.31 23.57 -9.99
N PHE A 193 -22.55 22.51 -9.22
CA PHE A 193 -22.79 21.17 -9.76
C PHE A 193 -24.28 20.84 -9.72
N TYR A 194 -24.76 20.13 -10.75
CA TYR A 194 -26.12 19.62 -10.85
C TYR A 194 -26.19 18.10 -10.70
N ASP A 195 -25.06 17.41 -10.84
CA ASP A 195 -24.91 15.99 -10.57
C ASP A 195 -23.54 15.69 -9.94
N PHE A 196 -23.46 14.61 -9.15
CA PHE A 196 -22.18 14.15 -8.60
C PHE A 196 -21.17 13.77 -9.69
N ASP A 197 -21.65 13.34 -10.86
CA ASP A 197 -20.80 12.94 -11.98
C ASP A 197 -20.07 14.11 -12.66
N GLU A 198 -20.48 15.35 -12.39
CA GLU A 198 -19.78 16.55 -12.83
C GLU A 198 -18.53 16.87 -11.98
N ILE A 199 -18.42 16.29 -10.79
CA ILE A 199 -17.29 16.53 -9.89
C ILE A 199 -16.06 15.81 -10.39
N VAL A 200 -14.96 16.53 -10.59
CA VAL A 200 -13.65 16.00 -10.96
C VAL A 200 -12.69 16.03 -9.78
N VAL A 201 -11.61 15.23 -9.84
CA VAL A 201 -10.56 15.28 -8.81
C VAL A 201 -9.86 16.64 -8.82
N PRO A 202 -9.55 17.23 -7.65
CA PRO A 202 -8.82 18.49 -7.57
C PRO A 202 -7.34 18.24 -7.87
N ASN A 203 -6.90 18.58 -9.07
CA ASN A 203 -5.50 18.49 -9.49
C ASN A 203 -5.09 19.73 -10.30
N LEU A 204 -3.86 19.76 -10.76
CA LEU A 204 -3.32 20.91 -11.52
C LEU A 204 -4.07 21.19 -12.83
N LEU A 205 -4.80 20.20 -13.37
CA LEU A 205 -5.57 20.32 -14.59
C LEU A 205 -6.96 20.92 -14.35
N SER A 206 -7.42 20.97 -13.09
CA SER A 206 -8.67 21.63 -12.72
C SER A 206 -8.34 22.91 -11.96
N GLU A 207 -9.03 24.00 -12.30
CA GLU A 207 -8.87 25.30 -11.63
C GLU A 207 -9.43 25.33 -10.20
N HIS A 208 -10.04 24.22 -9.76
CA HIS A 208 -10.57 24.08 -8.40
C HIS A 208 -9.49 23.97 -7.34
N TYR A 209 -8.25 23.70 -7.72
CA TYR A 209 -7.15 23.49 -6.80
C TYR A 209 -5.85 24.08 -7.31
N SER A 210 -5.06 24.66 -6.43
CA SER A 210 -3.68 25.01 -6.69
C SER A 210 -2.78 24.48 -5.58
N GLU A 211 -1.54 24.16 -5.92
CA GLU A 211 -0.53 23.68 -4.99
C GLU A 211 -0.20 24.70 -3.89
N ASN A 212 -0.32 25.99 -4.20
CA ASN A 212 0.01 27.12 -3.33
C ASN A 212 -1.21 27.71 -2.60
N GLY A 213 -2.35 27.09 -2.70
CA GLY A 213 -3.60 27.56 -2.10
C GLY A 213 -4.80 27.17 -2.95
N THR A 214 -5.95 27.16 -2.34
CA THR A 214 -7.18 26.69 -2.96
C THR A 214 -8.06 27.85 -3.35
N ALA A 215 -8.32 28.03 -4.64
CA ALA A 215 -9.42 28.86 -5.09
C ALA A 215 -10.77 28.27 -4.64
N PHE A 216 -10.80 26.96 -4.34
CA PHE A 216 -11.99 26.22 -3.95
C PHE A 216 -11.69 25.22 -2.82
N GLN A 217 -11.68 25.73 -1.59
CA GLN A 217 -11.22 24.99 -0.42
C GLN A 217 -12.03 23.73 -0.09
N GLY A 218 -13.35 23.76 -0.30
CA GLY A 218 -14.24 22.65 0.06
C GLY A 218 -13.86 21.33 -0.58
N ILE A 219 -13.63 21.33 -1.90
CA ILE A 219 -13.24 20.13 -2.65
C ILE A 219 -11.88 19.60 -2.21
N SER A 220 -10.91 20.48 -1.95
CA SER A 220 -9.55 20.10 -1.55
C SER A 220 -9.51 19.43 -0.19
N LEU A 221 -10.22 20.00 0.78
CA LEU A 221 -10.32 19.44 2.13
C LEU A 221 -11.02 18.08 2.12
N ASP A 222 -12.09 17.96 1.34
CA ASP A 222 -12.80 16.70 1.24
C ASP A 222 -12.01 15.64 0.46
N TYR A 223 -11.27 16.05 -0.55
CA TYR A 223 -10.40 15.12 -1.26
C TYR A 223 -9.26 14.58 -0.37
N ALA A 224 -8.68 15.43 0.46
CA ALA A 224 -7.67 14.99 1.43
C ALA A 224 -8.24 13.97 2.43
N ARG A 225 -9.46 14.20 2.94
CA ARG A 225 -10.17 13.26 3.82
C ARG A 225 -10.50 11.95 3.11
N PHE A 226 -11.08 12.04 1.92
CA PHE A 226 -11.36 10.89 1.07
C PHE A 226 -10.11 10.06 0.79
N ASN A 227 -8.99 10.71 0.45
CA ASN A 227 -7.74 10.02 0.16
C ASN A 227 -7.24 9.23 1.39
N SER A 228 -7.31 9.81 2.58
CA SER A 228 -6.98 9.12 3.83
C SER A 228 -7.89 7.91 4.08
N ASP A 229 -9.20 8.09 3.93
CA ASP A 229 -10.18 7.01 4.08
C ASP A 229 -9.92 5.89 3.07
N SER A 230 -9.64 6.23 1.81
CA SER A 230 -9.36 5.28 0.72
C SER A 230 -8.11 4.45 0.97
N ILE A 231 -7.05 5.07 1.49
CA ILE A 231 -5.81 4.39 1.85
C ILE A 231 -6.07 3.38 2.96
N LEU A 232 -6.75 3.80 4.02
CA LEU A 232 -7.12 2.92 5.13
C LEU A 232 -8.00 1.75 4.67
N GLU A 233 -9.02 2.03 3.87
CA GLU A 233 -9.90 0.97 3.31
C GLU A 233 -9.13 -0.01 2.43
N CYS A 234 -8.16 0.45 1.64
CA CYS A 234 -7.34 -0.43 0.82
C CYS A 234 -6.50 -1.39 1.66
N TYR A 235 -5.79 -0.88 2.65
CA TYR A 235 -4.89 -1.71 3.46
C TYR A 235 -5.60 -2.58 4.49
N LYS A 236 -6.78 -2.18 4.95
CA LYS A 236 -7.65 -3.06 5.76
C LYS A 236 -8.06 -4.35 5.05
N LEU A 237 -8.08 -4.37 3.72
CA LEU A 237 -8.40 -5.58 2.97
C LEU A 237 -7.30 -6.64 3.04
N GLU A 238 -6.06 -6.24 3.32
CA GLU A 238 -4.91 -7.14 3.44
C GLU A 238 -4.78 -7.72 4.87
N TYR A 239 -5.47 -7.11 5.83
CA TYR A 239 -5.49 -7.53 7.22
C TYR A 239 -6.49 -8.67 7.45
#